data_8c1ac39244b4a42453a73bb4c0539ee4
#
_entry.id   8c1ac39244b4a42453a73bb4c0539ee4
#
_cell.length_a   1.000
_cell.length_b   1.000
_cell.length_c   1.000
_cell.angle_alpha   90.00
_cell.angle_beta   90.00
_cell.angle_gamma   90.00
#
_symmetry.space_group_name_H-M   'P 1'
#
loop_
_entity.id
_entity.type
_entity.pdbx_description
1 polymer ?
#
loop_
_entity_poly.entity_id
_entity_poly.type
_entity_poly.pdbx_seq_one_letter_code
_entity_poly.pdbx_strand_id
1 'polypeptide(L)'
;PILGKCPEKFTYKGKEYTPHSFFESTGLNPNDYISLTSYTHHPFYEPFVLEIQDNWRWGQSYNLPIDEFMQVFDNAINNGYPIAWGSDVSEQGFTRDGVAVMPDTEKVQELSGSDMAHWLKMKPEEKKLNTKPQPQKWCTQEERQEAYDNWETTDDHGMLIYGIAKDQEGNDYYMVKNSWGKAGKYDGLWY
;
A
#
# COMPACT_ATOMS: atom_id res chain seq x y z
N PRO A 1 22.98 2.78 16.61
CA PRO A 1 21.59 2.35 16.55
C PRO A 1 20.71 3.22 17.43
N ILE A 2 19.65 3.78 16.88
CA ILE A 2 18.76 4.73 17.57
C ILE A 2 18.01 4.06 18.73
N LEU A 3 17.65 2.78 18.57
CA LEU A 3 16.88 2.02 19.56
C LEU A 3 17.74 1.46 20.71
N GLY A 4 19.06 1.55 20.62
CA GLY A 4 19.95 0.98 21.64
C GLY A 4 20.01 -0.54 21.64
N LYS A 5 20.46 -1.11 22.76
CA LYS A 5 20.48 -2.55 22.98
C LYS A 5 19.08 -3.09 23.32
N CYS A 6 18.75 -4.27 22.81
CA CYS A 6 17.55 -4.98 23.25
C CYS A 6 17.66 -5.26 24.78
N PRO A 7 16.67 -4.86 25.57
CA PRO A 7 16.72 -5.11 27.01
C PRO A 7 16.59 -6.61 27.29
N GLU A 8 17.29 -7.08 28.33
CA GLU A 8 17.12 -8.46 28.82
C GLU A 8 15.74 -8.64 29.46
N LYS A 9 15.29 -7.61 30.19
CA LYS A 9 13.99 -7.54 30.86
C LYS A 9 13.42 -6.14 30.81
N PHE A 10 12.10 -6.03 30.87
CA PHE A 10 11.40 -4.75 30.98
C PHE A 10 10.05 -4.94 31.68
N THR A 11 9.46 -3.83 32.16
CA THR A 11 8.14 -3.85 32.81
C THR A 11 7.10 -3.23 31.89
N TYR A 12 5.99 -3.93 31.65
CA TYR A 12 4.83 -3.41 30.95
C TYR A 12 3.55 -3.67 31.75
N LYS A 13 2.78 -2.63 32.02
CA LYS A 13 1.56 -2.67 32.85
C LYS A 13 1.76 -3.39 34.20
N GLY A 14 2.90 -3.11 34.86
CA GLY A 14 3.22 -3.64 36.18
C GLY A 14 3.72 -5.09 36.22
N LYS A 15 3.87 -5.74 35.06
CA LYS A 15 4.41 -7.11 34.95
C LYS A 15 5.79 -7.09 34.27
N GLU A 16 6.74 -7.83 34.80
CA GLU A 16 8.07 -8.02 34.22
C GLU A 16 8.01 -9.05 33.08
N TYR A 17 8.70 -8.74 31.99
CA TYR A 17 8.83 -9.58 30.81
C TYR A 17 10.27 -9.61 30.30
N THR A 18 10.66 -10.69 29.65
CA THR A 18 11.69 -10.69 28.62
C THR A 18 11.04 -10.38 27.27
N PRO A 19 11.78 -9.96 26.22
CA PRO A 19 11.21 -9.79 24.88
C PRO A 19 10.46 -11.03 24.39
N HIS A 20 10.99 -12.21 24.64
CA HIS A 20 10.36 -13.48 24.25
C HIS A 20 9.05 -13.75 25.01
N SER A 21 9.06 -13.64 26.35
CA SER A 21 7.84 -13.86 27.14
C SER A 21 6.76 -12.81 26.89
N PHE A 22 7.13 -11.59 26.46
CA PHE A 22 6.18 -10.59 26.02
C PHE A 22 5.54 -11.01 24.70
N PHE A 23 6.34 -11.44 23.71
CA PHE A 23 5.83 -11.95 22.44
C PHE A 23 4.85 -13.11 22.66
N GLU A 24 5.21 -14.11 23.49
CA GLU A 24 4.30 -15.21 23.83
C GLU A 24 2.99 -14.71 24.44
N SER A 25 3.04 -13.68 25.29
CA SER A 25 1.85 -13.11 25.93
C SER A 25 0.90 -12.39 24.96
N THR A 26 1.34 -12.06 23.77
CA THR A 26 0.50 -11.42 22.73
C THR A 26 -0.43 -12.42 22.05
N GLY A 27 -0.13 -13.70 22.09
CA GLY A 27 -0.85 -14.75 21.36
C GLY A 27 -0.60 -14.73 19.84
N LEU A 28 0.33 -13.90 19.36
CA LEU A 28 0.68 -13.84 17.94
C LEU A 28 1.46 -15.10 17.54
N ASN A 29 1.11 -15.68 16.40
CA ASN A 29 1.85 -16.79 15.81
C ASN A 29 2.41 -16.34 14.43
N PRO A 30 3.73 -16.31 14.22
CA PRO A 30 4.33 -15.90 12.96
C PRO A 30 3.87 -16.74 11.76
N ASN A 31 3.45 -17.98 11.98
CA ASN A 31 2.98 -18.86 10.92
C ASN A 31 1.57 -18.51 10.40
N ASP A 32 0.86 -17.59 11.07
CA ASP A 32 -0.43 -17.09 10.62
C ASP A 32 -0.29 -15.95 9.60
N TYR A 33 0.94 -15.53 9.33
CA TYR A 33 1.26 -14.44 8.41
C TYR A 33 1.96 -14.97 7.16
N ILE A 34 1.57 -14.43 6.02
CA ILE A 34 2.22 -14.70 4.73
C ILE A 34 2.59 -13.38 4.07
N SER A 35 3.78 -13.32 3.49
CA SER A 35 4.18 -12.22 2.61
C SER A 35 3.83 -12.58 1.17
N LEU A 36 3.15 -11.68 0.47
CA LEU A 36 2.72 -11.84 -0.91
C LEU A 36 3.32 -10.76 -1.79
N THR A 37 3.53 -11.09 -3.05
CA THR A 37 3.97 -10.14 -4.09
C THR A 37 3.45 -10.58 -5.46
N SER A 38 3.68 -9.74 -6.50
CA SER A 38 3.22 -10.01 -7.86
C SER A 38 4.22 -9.46 -8.87
N TYR A 39 5.16 -10.29 -9.35
CA TYR A 39 6.16 -9.92 -10.35
C TYR A 39 6.45 -11.06 -11.32
N THR A 40 6.79 -10.74 -12.56
CA THR A 40 6.99 -11.72 -13.64
C THR A 40 8.42 -12.22 -13.77
N HIS A 41 9.40 -11.57 -13.14
CA HIS A 41 10.81 -11.99 -13.21
C HIS A 41 11.14 -13.24 -12.38
N HIS A 42 10.18 -13.73 -11.60
CA HIS A 42 10.22 -15.04 -10.94
C HIS A 42 8.94 -15.83 -11.25
N PRO A 43 8.96 -17.17 -11.16
CA PRO A 43 7.78 -18.00 -11.38
C PRO A 43 6.63 -17.61 -10.42
N PHE A 44 5.41 -17.65 -10.93
CA PHE A 44 4.23 -17.56 -10.06
C PHE A 44 4.02 -18.85 -9.26
N TYR A 45 3.31 -18.73 -8.16
CA TYR A 45 2.96 -19.80 -7.21
C TYR A 45 4.17 -20.41 -6.49
N GLU A 46 5.26 -19.67 -6.42
CA GLU A 46 6.47 -20.04 -5.68
C GLU A 46 6.95 -18.87 -4.81
N PRO A 47 7.60 -19.15 -3.68
CA PRO A 47 8.23 -18.11 -2.89
C PRO A 47 9.56 -17.69 -3.49
N PHE A 48 9.86 -16.40 -3.48
CA PHE A 48 11.19 -15.87 -3.82
C PHE A 48 11.57 -14.70 -2.92
N VAL A 49 12.83 -14.34 -2.92
CA VAL A 49 13.33 -13.15 -2.23
C VAL A 49 13.19 -11.95 -3.15
N LEU A 50 12.33 -11.00 -2.81
CA LEU A 50 12.22 -9.75 -3.56
C LEU A 50 13.49 -8.91 -3.31
N GLU A 51 14.22 -8.58 -4.38
CA GLU A 51 15.52 -7.92 -4.34
C GLU A 51 15.38 -6.38 -4.26
N ILE A 52 14.86 -5.90 -3.16
CA ILE A 52 14.75 -4.47 -2.83
C ILE A 52 15.54 -4.15 -1.54
N GLN A 53 15.94 -2.89 -1.36
CA GLN A 53 16.76 -2.47 -0.21
C GLN A 53 16.06 -2.75 1.12
N ASP A 54 14.75 -2.61 1.21
CA ASP A 54 13.98 -2.84 2.41
C ASP A 54 13.97 -4.31 2.84
N ASN A 55 14.16 -5.23 1.91
CA ASN A 55 14.25 -6.66 2.21
C ASN A 55 15.67 -7.09 2.65
N TRP A 56 16.30 -6.31 3.55
CA TRP A 56 17.64 -6.58 4.06
C TRP A 56 17.78 -7.91 4.81
N ARG A 57 16.67 -8.53 5.22
CA ARG A 57 16.63 -9.84 5.89
C ARG A 57 16.48 -11.01 4.92
N TRP A 58 16.38 -10.75 3.61
CA TRP A 58 16.14 -11.78 2.59
C TRP A 58 14.87 -12.59 2.85
N GLY A 59 13.84 -11.93 3.36
CA GLY A 59 12.53 -12.53 3.55
C GLY A 59 11.92 -12.95 2.23
N GLN A 60 11.26 -14.11 2.21
CA GLN A 60 10.59 -14.60 1.01
C GLN A 60 9.15 -14.10 0.97
N SER A 61 8.67 -13.79 -0.24
CA SER A 61 7.27 -13.50 -0.53
C SER A 61 6.75 -14.51 -1.54
N TYR A 62 5.52 -14.96 -1.35
CA TYR A 62 4.86 -15.86 -2.29
C TYR A 62 4.33 -15.06 -3.48
N ASN A 63 4.67 -15.47 -4.70
CA ASN A 63 4.42 -14.75 -5.92
C ASN A 63 3.10 -15.18 -6.57
N LEU A 64 2.22 -14.24 -6.85
CA LEU A 64 0.92 -14.48 -7.48
C LEU A 64 0.74 -13.62 -8.73
N PRO A 65 0.00 -14.08 -9.75
CA PRO A 65 -0.50 -13.18 -10.79
C PRO A 65 -1.29 -12.02 -10.16
N ILE A 66 -1.25 -10.82 -10.77
CA ILE A 66 -1.81 -9.61 -10.17
C ILE A 66 -3.31 -9.72 -9.85
N ASP A 67 -4.07 -10.37 -10.71
CA ASP A 67 -5.50 -10.54 -10.51
C ASP A 67 -5.81 -11.46 -9.31
N GLU A 68 -5.06 -12.55 -9.15
CA GLU A 68 -5.19 -13.44 -8.00
C GLU A 68 -4.67 -12.77 -6.70
N PHE A 69 -3.60 -12.00 -6.81
CA PHE A 69 -3.07 -11.20 -5.72
C PHE A 69 -4.14 -10.23 -5.17
N MET A 70 -4.86 -9.53 -6.05
CA MET A 70 -5.95 -8.63 -5.66
C MET A 70 -7.16 -9.38 -5.09
N GLN A 71 -7.50 -10.57 -5.64
CA GLN A 71 -8.55 -11.41 -5.07
C GLN A 71 -8.23 -11.85 -3.63
N VAL A 72 -6.95 -12.14 -3.34
CA VAL A 72 -6.52 -12.45 -1.97
C VAL A 72 -6.67 -11.24 -1.05
N PHE A 73 -6.36 -10.02 -1.53
CA PHE A 73 -6.59 -8.77 -0.80
C PHE A 73 -8.07 -8.60 -0.43
N ASP A 74 -8.94 -8.66 -1.42
CA ASP A 74 -10.38 -8.50 -1.22
C ASP A 74 -10.93 -9.56 -0.26
N ASN A 75 -10.50 -10.81 -0.43
CA ASN A 75 -10.93 -11.89 0.43
C ASN A 75 -10.44 -11.71 1.88
N ALA A 76 -9.20 -11.29 2.08
CA ALA A 76 -8.66 -11.04 3.41
C ALA A 76 -9.45 -9.93 4.13
N ILE A 77 -9.65 -8.80 3.48
CA ILE A 77 -10.39 -7.66 4.05
C ILE A 77 -11.84 -8.03 4.34
N ASN A 78 -12.53 -8.71 3.43
CA ASN A 78 -13.91 -9.14 3.61
C ASN A 78 -14.08 -10.17 4.75
N ASN A 79 -13.02 -10.90 5.10
CA ASN A 79 -12.99 -11.81 6.25
C ASN A 79 -12.40 -11.18 7.53
N GLY A 80 -12.16 -9.86 7.55
CA GLY A 80 -11.70 -9.12 8.73
C GLY A 80 -10.21 -9.21 8.99
N TYR A 81 -9.40 -9.61 8.00
CA TYR A 81 -7.94 -9.64 8.10
C TYR A 81 -7.33 -8.37 7.49
N PRO A 82 -6.69 -7.51 8.28
CA PRO A 82 -5.99 -6.35 7.75
C PRO A 82 -4.69 -6.77 7.07
N ILE A 83 -4.21 -5.93 6.15
CA ILE A 83 -3.04 -6.18 5.33
C ILE A 83 -1.97 -5.13 5.62
N ALA A 84 -0.77 -5.57 6.04
CA ALA A 84 0.40 -4.71 6.04
C ALA A 84 0.87 -4.55 4.58
N TRP A 85 0.94 -3.30 4.11
CA TRP A 85 1.16 -2.96 2.72
C TRP A 85 2.40 -2.09 2.56
N GLY A 86 3.38 -2.56 1.80
CA GLY A 86 4.49 -1.77 1.29
C GLY A 86 4.10 -1.12 -0.04
N SER A 87 4.37 0.17 -0.18
CA SER A 87 3.94 0.96 -1.33
C SER A 87 4.89 2.10 -1.65
N ASP A 88 4.73 2.68 -2.82
CA ASP A 88 5.36 3.93 -3.20
C ASP A 88 4.40 5.10 -2.95
N VAL A 89 4.77 5.98 -2.03
CA VAL A 89 4.00 7.21 -1.73
C VAL A 89 4.55 8.43 -2.44
N SER A 90 5.61 8.28 -3.23
CA SER A 90 6.18 9.33 -4.08
C SER A 90 5.43 9.48 -5.41
N GLU A 91 4.61 8.52 -5.80
CA GLU A 91 3.79 8.56 -7.01
C GLU A 91 2.79 9.72 -7.01
N GLN A 92 2.55 10.30 -8.19
CA GLN A 92 1.69 11.48 -8.34
C GLN A 92 0.24 11.27 -7.86
N GLY A 93 -0.24 10.04 -7.94
CA GLY A 93 -1.58 9.65 -7.49
C GLY A 93 -1.75 9.60 -5.98
N PHE A 94 -0.65 9.48 -5.23
CA PHE A 94 -0.67 9.49 -3.77
C PHE A 94 -0.66 10.94 -3.27
N THR A 95 -1.81 11.42 -2.79
CA THR A 95 -1.98 12.82 -2.44
C THR A 95 -1.92 13.05 -0.93
N ARG A 96 -1.56 14.27 -0.52
CA ARG A 96 -1.55 14.66 0.89
C ARG A 96 -2.96 14.88 1.47
N ASP A 97 -3.97 14.89 0.63
CA ASP A 97 -5.36 15.10 1.07
C ASP A 97 -6.02 13.83 1.60
N GLY A 98 -5.34 12.68 1.51
CA GLY A 98 -5.86 11.41 2.02
C GLY A 98 -6.59 10.59 0.96
N VAL A 99 -6.24 10.77 -0.31
CA VAL A 99 -6.71 9.94 -1.42
C VAL A 99 -5.51 9.52 -2.27
N ALA A 100 -5.47 8.25 -2.65
CA ALA A 100 -4.52 7.70 -3.60
C ALA A 100 -5.31 7.14 -4.79
N VAL A 101 -5.05 7.66 -5.98
CA VAL A 101 -5.76 7.29 -7.21
C VAL A 101 -4.77 7.05 -8.35
N MET A 102 -5.12 6.16 -9.25
CA MET A 102 -4.39 5.93 -10.49
C MET A 102 -5.26 6.42 -11.66
N PRO A 103 -5.16 7.70 -12.06
CA PRO A 103 -6.06 8.27 -13.05
C PRO A 103 -5.87 7.61 -14.41
N ASP A 104 -6.99 7.27 -15.06
CA ASP A 104 -7.01 6.83 -16.45
C ASP A 104 -6.81 8.02 -17.38
N THR A 105 -5.55 8.30 -17.71
CA THR A 105 -5.18 9.46 -18.53
C THR A 105 -5.68 9.35 -19.98
N GLU A 106 -5.96 8.14 -20.48
CA GLU A 106 -6.53 7.95 -21.81
C GLU A 106 -8.01 8.33 -21.83
N LYS A 107 -8.78 7.95 -20.82
CA LYS A 107 -10.19 8.38 -20.67
C LYS A 107 -10.32 9.86 -20.33
N VAL A 108 -9.37 10.43 -19.59
CA VAL A 108 -9.31 11.88 -19.35
C VAL A 108 -8.97 12.64 -20.65
N GLN A 109 -8.24 12.04 -21.59
CA GLN A 109 -7.95 12.63 -22.91
C GLN A 109 -9.18 12.68 -23.84
N GLU A 110 -10.18 11.85 -23.61
CA GLU A 110 -11.47 11.93 -24.32
C GLU A 110 -12.32 13.13 -23.87
N LEU A 111 -12.03 13.70 -22.71
CA LEU A 111 -12.52 15.02 -22.31
C LEU A 111 -11.82 16.07 -23.18
N SER A 112 -12.56 16.89 -23.87
CA SER A 112 -12.17 17.85 -24.93
C SER A 112 -10.73 18.38 -24.81
N GLY A 113 -10.05 18.61 -25.96
CA GLY A 113 -8.66 19.08 -26.01
C GLY A 113 -8.38 20.40 -25.26
N SER A 114 -9.42 21.17 -24.91
CA SER A 114 -9.35 22.36 -24.05
C SER A 114 -9.16 21.99 -22.57
N ASP A 115 -9.78 20.92 -22.10
CA ASP A 115 -9.74 20.51 -20.69
C ASP A 115 -8.40 19.86 -20.35
N MET A 116 -7.82 19.08 -21.28
CA MET A 116 -6.48 18.53 -21.12
C MET A 116 -5.41 19.62 -21.12
N ALA A 117 -5.50 20.61 -22.01
CA ALA A 117 -4.57 21.73 -22.03
C ALA A 117 -4.68 22.61 -20.77
N HIS A 118 -5.86 22.71 -20.19
CA HIS A 118 -6.09 23.37 -18.91
C HIS A 118 -5.49 22.55 -17.76
N TRP A 119 -5.76 21.23 -17.72
CA TRP A 119 -5.24 20.32 -16.70
C TRP A 119 -3.71 20.25 -16.67
N LEU A 120 -3.05 20.21 -17.84
CA LEU A 120 -1.58 20.23 -17.93
C LEU A 120 -0.96 21.54 -17.43
N LYS A 121 -1.68 22.64 -17.48
CA LYS A 121 -1.23 23.96 -17.01
C LYS A 121 -1.55 24.23 -15.54
N MET A 122 -2.41 23.43 -14.92
CA MET A 122 -2.75 23.58 -13.51
C MET A 122 -1.51 23.30 -12.63
N LYS A 123 -1.30 24.13 -11.63
CA LYS A 123 -0.29 23.86 -10.61
C LYS A 123 -0.68 22.62 -9.81
N PRO A 124 0.31 21.89 -9.20
CA PRO A 124 0.01 20.72 -8.38
C PRO A 124 -1.04 20.96 -7.29
N GLU A 125 -1.10 22.19 -6.77
CA GLU A 125 -2.08 22.61 -5.74
C GLU A 125 -3.49 22.82 -6.32
N GLU A 126 -3.58 23.09 -7.62
CA GLU A 126 -4.86 23.28 -8.34
C GLU A 126 -5.38 21.97 -8.92
N LYS A 127 -4.51 21.00 -9.13
CA LYS A 127 -4.87 19.61 -9.44
C LYS A 127 -5.44 18.94 -8.19
N LYS A 128 -6.47 19.55 -7.61
CA LYS A 128 -7.30 18.93 -6.56
C LYS A 128 -8.14 17.83 -7.22
N LEU A 129 -7.45 16.79 -7.68
CA LEU A 129 -8.02 15.59 -8.31
C LEU A 129 -9.07 14.90 -7.42
N ASN A 130 -9.22 15.34 -6.15
CA ASN A 130 -9.80 14.52 -5.11
C ASN A 130 -11.10 15.06 -4.54
N THR A 131 -11.72 16.00 -5.19
CA THR A 131 -13.04 16.49 -4.76
C THR A 131 -14.21 15.74 -5.42
N LYS A 132 -13.93 14.99 -6.48
CA LYS A 132 -14.92 14.20 -7.23
C LYS A 132 -14.29 12.87 -7.67
N PRO A 133 -15.08 11.80 -7.79
CA PRO A 133 -14.65 10.55 -8.39
C PRO A 133 -14.04 10.78 -9.78
N GLN A 134 -12.97 10.08 -10.08
CA GLN A 134 -12.28 10.13 -11.37
C GLN A 134 -12.19 8.73 -11.95
N PRO A 135 -12.24 8.55 -13.29
CA PRO A 135 -11.92 7.27 -13.90
C PRO A 135 -10.52 6.82 -13.47
N GLN A 136 -10.41 5.60 -12.97
CA GLN A 136 -9.15 5.01 -12.56
C GLN A 136 -8.71 3.94 -13.55
N LYS A 137 -7.40 3.85 -13.74
CA LYS A 137 -6.76 2.83 -14.55
C LYS A 137 -6.49 1.61 -13.68
N TRP A 138 -6.78 0.43 -14.22
CA TRP A 138 -6.29 -0.82 -13.66
C TRP A 138 -4.84 -1.04 -14.11
N CYS A 139 -3.93 -1.23 -13.17
CA CYS A 139 -2.54 -1.54 -13.46
C CYS A 139 -2.41 -3.00 -13.93
N THR A 140 -1.91 -3.21 -15.13
CA THR A 140 -1.66 -4.56 -15.63
C THR A 140 -0.41 -5.20 -15.02
N GLN A 141 -0.28 -6.52 -15.19
CA GLN A 141 0.91 -7.25 -14.71
C GLN A 141 2.20 -6.73 -15.36
N GLU A 142 2.13 -6.40 -16.66
CA GLU A 142 3.24 -5.89 -17.44
C GLU A 142 3.65 -4.49 -16.97
N GLU A 143 2.70 -3.58 -16.80
CA GLU A 143 2.95 -2.22 -16.31
C GLU A 143 3.58 -2.24 -14.91
N ARG A 144 3.07 -3.12 -14.03
CA ARG A 144 3.65 -3.29 -12.70
C ARG A 144 5.10 -3.78 -12.76
N GLN A 145 5.40 -4.72 -13.63
CA GLN A 145 6.76 -5.23 -13.82
C GLN A 145 7.68 -4.15 -14.40
N GLU A 146 7.22 -3.43 -15.43
CA GLU A 146 8.00 -2.36 -16.06
C GLU A 146 8.34 -1.25 -15.06
N ALA A 147 7.38 -0.82 -14.25
CA ALA A 147 7.59 0.20 -13.23
C ALA A 147 8.58 -0.25 -12.13
N TYR A 148 8.61 -1.55 -11.82
CA TYR A 148 9.62 -2.13 -10.93
C TYR A 148 11.00 -2.17 -11.59
N ASP A 149 11.09 -2.63 -12.85
CA ASP A 149 12.37 -2.83 -13.57
C ASP A 149 13.07 -1.50 -13.85
N ASN A 150 12.32 -0.43 -14.09
CA ASN A 150 12.85 0.89 -14.42
C ASN A 150 12.91 1.85 -13.22
N TRP A 151 12.55 1.38 -12.01
CA TRP A 151 12.57 2.14 -10.76
C TRP A 151 11.57 3.31 -10.70
N GLU A 152 10.52 3.27 -11.49
CA GLU A 152 9.41 4.24 -11.39
C GLU A 152 8.60 4.02 -10.13
N THR A 153 8.40 2.77 -9.73
CA THR A 153 7.73 2.41 -8.48
C THR A 153 8.72 1.70 -7.55
N THR A 154 8.85 2.21 -6.35
CA THR A 154 9.70 1.65 -5.29
C THR A 154 8.88 1.37 -4.03
N ASP A 155 9.37 0.50 -3.14
CA ASP A 155 8.76 0.28 -1.83
C ASP A 155 9.42 1.21 -0.81
N ASP A 156 8.85 2.40 -0.62
CA ASP A 156 9.40 3.44 0.25
C ASP A 156 8.59 3.71 1.53
N HIS A 157 7.40 3.12 1.65
CA HIS A 157 6.51 3.38 2.77
C HIS A 157 5.60 2.21 3.14
N GLY A 158 5.43 1.99 4.46
CA GLY A 158 4.56 0.96 5.01
C GLY A 158 3.26 1.53 5.60
N MET A 159 2.13 0.94 5.24
CA MET A 159 0.79 1.30 5.72
C MET A 159 -0.04 0.06 6.05
N LEU A 160 -1.24 0.27 6.58
CA LEU A 160 -2.18 -0.80 6.92
C LEU A 160 -3.49 -0.62 6.14
N ILE A 161 -3.84 -1.59 5.29
CA ILE A 161 -5.17 -1.69 4.69
C ILE A 161 -6.08 -2.45 5.67
N TYR A 162 -7.25 -1.89 6.00
CA TYR A 162 -8.11 -2.48 7.03
C TYR A 162 -9.60 -2.51 6.67
N GLY A 163 -9.98 -2.03 5.50
CA GLY A 163 -11.37 -2.02 5.07
C GLY A 163 -11.56 -1.61 3.62
N ILE A 164 -12.81 -1.60 3.18
CA ILE A 164 -13.25 -1.12 1.86
C ILE A 164 -14.30 -0.03 2.08
N ALA A 165 -14.23 1.04 1.30
CA ALA A 165 -15.18 2.14 1.25
C ALA A 165 -15.70 2.32 -0.18
N LYS A 166 -16.81 3.03 -0.34
CA LYS A 166 -17.34 3.42 -1.65
C LYS A 166 -17.43 4.93 -1.77
N ASP A 167 -17.16 5.43 -2.95
CA ASP A 167 -17.42 6.83 -3.27
C ASP A 167 -18.91 7.09 -3.59
N GLN A 168 -19.24 8.31 -3.99
CA GLN A 168 -20.61 8.74 -4.30
C GLN A 168 -21.16 8.08 -5.58
N GLU A 169 -20.29 7.54 -6.44
CA GLU A 169 -20.64 6.84 -7.69
C GLU A 169 -20.65 5.32 -7.52
N GLY A 170 -20.25 4.82 -6.34
CA GLY A 170 -20.23 3.41 -5.99
C GLY A 170 -18.93 2.70 -6.31
N ASN A 171 -17.87 3.43 -6.68
CA ASN A 171 -16.54 2.85 -6.89
C ASN A 171 -15.91 2.44 -5.56
N ASP A 172 -15.22 1.30 -5.55
CA ASP A 172 -14.57 0.76 -4.36
C ASP A 172 -13.18 1.39 -4.15
N TYR A 173 -12.85 1.64 -2.88
CA TYR A 173 -11.56 2.10 -2.41
C TYR A 173 -11.13 1.30 -1.19
N TYR A 174 -9.85 1.01 -1.06
CA TYR A 174 -9.31 0.48 0.19
C TYR A 174 -9.20 1.59 1.24
N MET A 175 -9.57 1.25 2.47
CA MET A 175 -9.36 2.12 3.63
C MET A 175 -7.97 1.85 4.19
N VAL A 176 -7.10 2.85 4.15
CA VAL A 176 -5.69 2.72 4.51
C VAL A 176 -5.38 3.57 5.73
N LYS A 177 -4.74 2.98 6.73
CA LYS A 177 -4.20 3.69 7.90
C LYS A 177 -2.73 3.98 7.66
N ASN A 178 -2.40 5.27 7.55
CA ASN A 178 -1.04 5.75 7.47
C ASN A 178 -0.43 5.98 8.86
N SER A 179 0.91 6.01 8.94
CA SER A 179 1.66 6.23 10.17
C SER A 179 1.91 7.72 10.52
N TRP A 180 1.41 8.66 9.70
CA TRP A 180 1.67 10.10 9.85
C TRP A 180 0.74 10.83 10.82
N GLY A 181 0.18 10.13 11.80
CA GLY A 181 -0.72 10.69 12.79
C GLY A 181 -2.01 11.20 12.17
N LYS A 182 -2.45 12.42 12.53
CA LYS A 182 -3.66 13.06 12.00
C LYS A 182 -3.40 13.90 10.75
N ALA A 183 -2.48 13.45 9.89
CA ALA A 183 -2.22 14.12 8.63
C ALA A 183 -3.37 13.94 7.62
N GLY A 184 -3.47 14.86 6.65
CA GLY A 184 -4.47 14.83 5.60
C GLY A 184 -5.88 15.20 6.05
N LYS A 185 -6.81 15.13 5.09
CA LYS A 185 -8.22 15.53 5.29
C LYS A 185 -9.00 14.57 6.20
N TYR A 186 -8.55 13.32 6.28
CA TYR A 186 -9.25 12.24 6.97
C TYR A 186 -8.50 11.73 8.21
N ASP A 187 -7.81 12.61 8.94
CA ASP A 187 -7.15 12.31 10.23
C ASP A 187 -6.19 11.11 10.17
N GLY A 188 -5.38 11.02 9.10
CA GLY A 188 -4.39 9.96 8.92
C GLY A 188 -4.90 8.71 8.20
N LEU A 189 -6.10 8.80 7.62
CA LEU A 189 -6.64 7.78 6.72
C LEU A 189 -6.48 8.19 5.27
N TRP A 190 -6.30 7.20 4.40
CA TRP A 190 -6.26 7.30 2.93
C TRP A 190 -7.28 6.36 2.29
N TYR A 191 -7.71 6.72 1.10
CA TYR A 191 -8.67 5.97 0.30
C TYR A 191 -8.19 5.84 -1.14
#